data_27d070c35b8865af84ba24e5eb3f0e29
#
_entry.id   27d070c35b8865af84ba24e5eb3f0e29
#
_cell.length_a   1.000
_cell.length_b   1.000
_cell.length_c   1.000
_cell.angle_alpha   90.00
_cell.angle_beta   90.00
_cell.angle_gamma   90.00
#
_symmetry.space_group_name_H-M   'P 1'
#
loop_
_entity.id
_entity.type
_entity.pdbx_description
1 polymer ?
#
loop_
_entity_poly.entity_id
_entity_poly.type
_entity_poly.pdbx_seq_one_letter_code
_entity_poly.pdbx_strand_id
1 'polypeptide(L)'
;MPTPMFIAVNYAYDPFVTGCLSIAVAIIINELADNKNKIKNKNIVIFLLFMALGCLPKAVYIPLVLLGMLLGKDKFNSKKQKIIFRVSVVAEFLLLMSTFVLPSLIAKNNSNTDSRVPGTNVGKQLGYIFAYPVNYAMTMINEFRKTFMDYTFGKSIYGLLGHLKQTPFVPLIVALICFVIITDKYGGKDVVFDIRQKIGISVVLVMIVSLIWTALYLSFNTVGSDKIVGVQGRYYIPFILLFYLMFGTGKIKNTIKPRTYNLIIYTTSALILLGTIYIRFLEPFCM
;
A
#
# COMPACT_ATOMS: atom_id res chain seq x y z
N MET A 1 2.73 -9.06 -12.94
CA MET A 1 3.64 -9.39 -11.80
C MET A 1 3.08 -10.59 -11.05
N PRO A 2 3.89 -11.64 -10.72
CA PRO A 2 3.38 -12.90 -10.17
C PRO A 2 2.59 -12.76 -8.87
N THR A 3 3.14 -12.13 -7.83
CA THR A 3 2.44 -12.00 -6.54
C THR A 3 1.11 -11.25 -6.61
N PRO A 4 1.00 -10.05 -7.23
CA PRO A 4 -0.29 -9.38 -7.40
C PRO A 4 -1.32 -10.22 -8.16
N MET A 5 -0.90 -10.96 -9.18
CA MET A 5 -1.80 -11.86 -9.93
C MET A 5 -2.25 -13.06 -9.08
N PHE A 6 -1.32 -13.66 -8.33
CA PHE A 6 -1.64 -14.73 -7.39
C PHE A 6 -2.63 -14.29 -6.32
N ILE A 7 -2.45 -13.07 -5.77
CA ILE A 7 -3.39 -12.49 -4.80
C ILE A 7 -4.75 -12.24 -5.46
N ALA A 8 -4.79 -11.71 -6.68
CA ALA A 8 -6.03 -11.38 -7.38
C ALA A 8 -6.95 -12.58 -7.60
N VAL A 9 -6.41 -13.80 -7.71
CA VAL A 9 -7.19 -15.04 -7.89
C VAL A 9 -7.42 -15.80 -6.58
N ASN A 10 -6.97 -15.28 -5.44
CA ASN A 10 -7.12 -15.96 -4.16
C ASN A 10 -8.46 -15.62 -3.50
N TYR A 11 -9.08 -16.59 -2.81
CA TYR A 11 -10.32 -16.41 -2.02
C TYR A 11 -10.09 -15.66 -0.68
N ALA A 12 -9.18 -14.69 -0.67
CA ALA A 12 -8.96 -13.82 0.47
C ALA A 12 -9.62 -12.45 0.24
N TYR A 13 -9.77 -11.65 1.28
CA TYR A 13 -10.26 -10.27 1.14
C TYR A 13 -9.22 -9.31 0.53
N ASP A 14 -7.95 -9.71 0.43
CA ASP A 14 -6.86 -8.89 -0.12
C ASP A 14 -7.12 -8.36 -1.55
N PRO A 15 -7.68 -9.15 -2.51
CA PRO A 15 -8.06 -8.65 -3.83
C PRO A 15 -9.08 -7.52 -3.76
N PHE A 16 -10.11 -7.68 -2.94
CA PHE A 16 -11.15 -6.66 -2.75
C PHE A 16 -10.57 -5.37 -2.18
N VAL A 17 -9.78 -5.47 -1.10
CA VAL A 17 -9.09 -4.33 -0.47
C VAL A 17 -8.20 -3.62 -1.49
N THR A 18 -7.35 -4.38 -2.20
CA THR A 18 -6.43 -3.81 -3.19
C THR A 18 -7.19 -3.13 -4.34
N GLY A 19 -8.24 -3.75 -4.84
CA GLY A 19 -9.07 -3.20 -5.91
C GLY A 19 -9.74 -1.87 -5.50
N CYS A 20 -10.41 -1.86 -4.36
CA CYS A 20 -11.06 -0.66 -3.84
C CYS A 20 -10.07 0.49 -3.60
N LEU A 21 -8.97 0.21 -2.89
CA LEU A 21 -7.96 1.22 -2.60
C LEU A 21 -7.27 1.72 -3.88
N SER A 22 -7.02 0.84 -4.86
CA SER A 22 -6.43 1.26 -6.14
C SER A 22 -7.32 2.22 -6.90
N ILE A 23 -8.64 2.00 -6.93
CA ILE A 23 -9.61 2.93 -7.55
C ILE A 23 -9.58 4.28 -6.85
N ALA A 24 -9.66 4.30 -5.52
CA ALA A 24 -9.68 5.53 -4.74
C ALA A 24 -8.35 6.31 -4.89
N VAL A 25 -7.22 5.61 -4.81
CA VAL A 25 -5.88 6.18 -5.00
C VAL A 25 -5.72 6.73 -6.42
N ALA A 26 -6.18 6.02 -7.46
CA ALA A 26 -6.12 6.50 -8.82
C ALA A 26 -6.90 7.80 -9.03
N ILE A 27 -8.10 7.92 -8.41
CA ILE A 27 -8.88 9.16 -8.47
C ILE A 27 -8.11 10.31 -7.85
N ILE A 28 -7.56 10.12 -6.64
CA ILE A 28 -6.88 11.23 -5.95
C ILE A 28 -5.57 11.63 -6.67
N ILE A 29 -4.82 10.65 -7.21
CA ILE A 29 -3.62 10.91 -8.03
C ILE A 29 -4.00 11.74 -9.26
N ASN A 30 -5.05 11.33 -9.97
CA ASN A 30 -5.51 12.08 -11.16
C ASN A 30 -5.91 13.52 -10.81
N GLU A 31 -6.59 13.72 -9.68
CA GLU A 31 -6.96 15.05 -9.22
C GLU A 31 -5.74 15.87 -8.75
N LEU A 32 -4.71 15.26 -8.19
CA LEU A 32 -3.46 15.92 -7.81
C LEU A 32 -2.61 16.29 -9.02
N ALA A 33 -2.64 15.47 -10.08
CA ALA A 33 -1.90 15.71 -11.30
C ALA A 33 -2.57 16.74 -12.23
N ASP A 34 -3.90 16.79 -12.22
CA ASP A 34 -4.68 17.71 -13.05
C ASP A 34 -4.84 19.08 -12.37
N ASN A 35 -3.95 20.02 -12.66
CA ASN A 35 -4.02 21.37 -12.10
C ASN A 35 -5.04 22.30 -12.80
N LYS A 36 -5.67 21.85 -13.90
CA LYS A 36 -6.52 22.72 -14.74
C LYS A 36 -8.01 22.60 -14.38
N ASN A 37 -8.47 21.39 -14.12
CA ASN A 37 -9.88 21.11 -13.92
C ASN A 37 -10.27 21.08 -12.44
N LYS A 38 -11.49 21.48 -12.14
CA LYS A 38 -12.10 21.38 -10.82
C LYS A 38 -12.57 19.93 -10.57
N ILE A 39 -12.48 19.49 -9.31
CA ILE A 39 -12.97 18.16 -8.93
C ILE A 39 -14.49 18.07 -9.09
N LYS A 40 -14.95 16.99 -9.71
CA LYS A 40 -16.38 16.68 -9.85
C LYS A 40 -16.91 16.03 -8.57
N ASN A 41 -18.15 16.33 -8.18
CA ASN A 41 -18.79 15.68 -7.03
C ASN A 41 -18.82 14.15 -7.14
N LYS A 42 -18.97 13.61 -8.35
CA LYS A 42 -18.88 12.17 -8.61
C LYS A 42 -17.54 11.59 -8.15
N ASN A 43 -16.41 12.26 -8.45
CA ASN A 43 -15.08 11.80 -8.06
C ASN A 43 -14.90 11.86 -6.53
N ILE A 44 -15.46 12.87 -5.86
CA ILE A 44 -15.48 12.96 -4.39
C ILE A 44 -16.21 11.76 -3.79
N VAL A 45 -17.42 11.47 -4.26
CA VAL A 45 -18.22 10.36 -3.74
C VAL A 45 -17.55 9.01 -3.99
N ILE A 46 -17.02 8.79 -5.21
CA ILE A 46 -16.33 7.54 -5.54
C ILE A 46 -15.08 7.38 -4.68
N PHE A 47 -14.29 8.44 -4.51
CA PHE A 47 -13.10 8.41 -3.65
C PHE A 47 -13.44 7.97 -2.21
N LEU A 48 -14.39 8.65 -1.56
CA LEU A 48 -14.80 8.33 -0.19
C LEU A 48 -15.38 6.91 -0.10
N LEU A 49 -16.28 6.55 -1.01
CA LEU A 49 -16.90 5.21 -1.01
C LEU A 49 -15.86 4.09 -1.11
N PHE A 50 -14.92 4.20 -2.06
CA PHE A 50 -13.92 3.15 -2.28
C PHE A 50 -12.82 3.15 -1.20
N MET A 51 -12.53 4.30 -0.58
CA MET A 51 -11.69 4.35 0.63
C MET A 51 -12.35 3.62 1.80
N ALA A 52 -13.63 3.91 2.07
CA ALA A 52 -14.38 3.21 3.12
C ALA A 52 -14.39 1.69 2.89
N LEU A 53 -14.80 1.24 1.70
CA LEU A 53 -14.86 -0.18 1.35
C LEU A 53 -13.50 -0.88 1.46
N GLY A 54 -12.42 -0.23 1.05
CA GLY A 54 -11.08 -0.80 1.11
C GLY A 54 -10.47 -0.82 2.51
N CYS A 55 -10.81 0.17 3.36
CA CYS A 55 -10.28 0.27 4.72
C CYS A 55 -11.04 -0.58 5.74
N LEU A 56 -12.35 -0.82 5.53
CA LEU A 56 -13.19 -1.60 6.45
C LEU A 56 -12.61 -2.98 6.79
N PRO A 57 -12.09 -3.79 5.84
CA PRO A 57 -11.50 -5.08 6.19
C PRO A 57 -10.11 -4.97 6.84
N LYS A 58 -9.40 -3.84 6.67
CA LYS A 58 -8.02 -3.64 7.14
C LYS A 58 -7.75 -2.20 7.56
N ALA A 59 -7.83 -1.95 8.87
CA ALA A 59 -7.61 -0.64 9.50
C ALA A 59 -6.27 0.03 9.16
N VAL A 60 -5.24 -0.76 8.88
CA VAL A 60 -3.88 -0.24 8.63
C VAL A 60 -3.81 0.70 7.41
N TYR A 61 -4.80 0.65 6.51
CA TYR A 61 -4.88 1.51 5.33
C TYR A 61 -5.69 2.78 5.53
N ILE A 62 -6.34 2.98 6.69
CA ILE A 62 -7.14 4.19 6.99
C ILE A 62 -6.38 5.50 6.70
N PRO A 63 -5.06 5.64 6.95
CA PRO A 63 -4.36 6.87 6.61
C PRO A 63 -4.42 7.26 5.13
N LEU A 64 -4.73 6.34 4.19
CA LEU A 64 -4.92 6.68 2.77
C LEU A 64 -6.05 7.69 2.55
N VAL A 65 -7.07 7.70 3.40
CA VAL A 65 -8.16 8.67 3.34
C VAL A 65 -7.62 10.11 3.40
N LEU A 66 -6.54 10.33 4.17
CA LEU A 66 -5.92 11.65 4.34
C LEU A 66 -5.26 12.19 3.07
N LEU A 67 -5.04 11.36 2.04
CA LEU A 67 -4.60 11.84 0.72
C LEU A 67 -5.55 12.89 0.14
N GLY A 68 -6.84 12.82 0.45
CA GLY A 68 -7.82 13.83 0.07
C GLY A 68 -7.49 15.23 0.60
N MET A 69 -6.78 15.35 1.74
CA MET A 69 -6.38 16.64 2.30
C MET A 69 -5.30 17.35 1.50
N LEU A 70 -4.58 16.62 0.62
CA LEU A 70 -3.53 17.17 -0.24
C LEU A 70 -4.09 18.00 -1.40
N LEU A 71 -5.40 17.91 -1.70
CA LEU A 71 -6.02 18.70 -2.74
C LEU A 71 -6.01 20.19 -2.40
N GLY A 72 -5.41 20.99 -3.28
CA GLY A 72 -5.33 22.44 -3.17
C GLY A 72 -6.73 23.10 -3.18
N LYS A 73 -6.78 24.34 -2.66
CA LYS A 73 -8.03 25.12 -2.66
C LYS A 73 -8.60 25.35 -4.06
N ASP A 74 -7.74 25.40 -5.04
CA ASP A 74 -8.06 25.73 -6.43
C ASP A 74 -8.73 24.56 -7.17
N LYS A 75 -8.73 23.36 -6.59
CA LYS A 75 -9.43 22.18 -7.12
C LYS A 75 -10.96 22.20 -6.91
N PHE A 76 -11.47 23.08 -6.09
CA PHE A 76 -12.89 23.10 -5.72
C PHE A 76 -13.66 24.21 -6.44
N ASN A 77 -14.93 23.94 -6.81
CA ASN A 77 -15.81 24.93 -7.45
C ASN A 77 -16.24 26.05 -6.50
N SER A 78 -16.32 25.76 -5.19
CA SER A 78 -16.74 26.70 -4.17
C SER A 78 -16.06 26.42 -2.82
N LYS A 79 -16.06 27.46 -1.96
CA LYS A 79 -15.62 27.31 -0.56
C LYS A 79 -16.46 26.25 0.18
N LYS A 80 -17.77 26.19 -0.09
CA LYS A 80 -18.69 25.20 0.51
C LYS A 80 -18.30 23.78 0.12
N GLN A 81 -18.05 23.49 -1.18
CA GLN A 81 -17.63 22.17 -1.64
C GLN A 81 -16.33 21.74 -0.97
N LYS A 82 -15.34 22.64 -0.87
CA LYS A 82 -14.05 22.38 -0.19
C LYS A 82 -14.25 22.01 1.29
N ILE A 83 -15.08 22.78 2.01
CA ILE A 83 -15.32 22.53 3.44
C ILE A 83 -16.02 21.19 3.61
N ILE A 84 -17.08 20.93 2.86
CA ILE A 84 -17.82 19.65 2.91
C ILE A 84 -16.85 18.49 2.65
N PHE A 85 -16.05 18.55 1.58
CA PHE A 85 -15.11 17.49 1.26
C PHE A 85 -14.10 17.25 2.40
N ARG A 86 -13.49 18.29 2.94
CA ARG A 86 -12.52 18.15 4.05
C ARG A 86 -13.15 17.58 5.32
N VAL A 87 -14.35 18.06 5.65
CA VAL A 87 -15.12 17.52 6.77
C VAL A 87 -15.46 16.04 6.54
N SER A 88 -15.86 15.67 5.32
CA SER A 88 -16.13 14.26 4.97
C SER A 88 -14.90 13.38 5.10
N VAL A 89 -13.72 13.85 4.65
CA VAL A 89 -12.44 13.11 4.79
C VAL A 89 -12.10 12.88 6.28
N VAL A 90 -12.22 13.93 7.11
CA VAL A 90 -11.98 13.81 8.56
C VAL A 90 -13.01 12.92 9.23
N ALA A 91 -14.28 13.09 8.90
CA ALA A 91 -15.37 12.28 9.46
C ALA A 91 -15.19 10.80 9.09
N GLU A 92 -14.88 10.49 7.83
CA GLU A 92 -14.59 9.12 7.38
C GLU A 92 -13.39 8.52 8.09
N PHE A 93 -12.30 9.28 8.21
CA PHE A 93 -11.12 8.84 8.96
C PHE A 93 -11.47 8.48 10.41
N LEU A 94 -12.18 9.36 11.12
CA LEU A 94 -12.60 9.14 12.51
C LEU A 94 -13.59 7.98 12.65
N LEU A 95 -14.54 7.88 11.72
CA LEU A 95 -15.53 6.80 11.71
C LEU A 95 -14.85 5.45 11.48
N LEU A 96 -13.95 5.34 10.51
CA LEU A 96 -13.18 4.11 10.26
C LEU A 96 -12.28 3.77 11.46
N MET A 97 -11.59 4.74 12.05
CA MET A 97 -10.80 4.50 13.26
C MET A 97 -11.67 3.98 14.41
N SER A 98 -12.86 4.54 14.59
CA SER A 98 -13.78 4.11 15.66
C SER A 98 -14.21 2.64 15.51
N THR A 99 -14.37 2.12 14.29
CA THR A 99 -14.78 0.71 14.06
C THR A 99 -13.73 -0.29 14.55
N PHE A 100 -12.47 0.12 14.70
CA PHE A 100 -11.39 -0.74 15.21
C PHE A 100 -11.06 -0.48 16.68
N VAL A 101 -11.13 0.78 17.11
CA VAL A 101 -10.77 1.17 18.48
C VAL A 101 -11.89 0.81 19.47
N LEU A 102 -13.16 1.12 19.14
CA LEU A 102 -14.28 0.89 20.07
C LEU A 102 -14.45 -0.58 20.47
N PRO A 103 -14.44 -1.58 19.58
CA PRO A 103 -14.56 -2.96 19.97
C PRO A 103 -13.45 -3.41 20.93
N SER A 104 -12.21 -2.94 20.74
CA SER A 104 -11.09 -3.28 21.62
C SER A 104 -11.19 -2.64 23.00
N LEU A 105 -11.85 -1.48 23.12
CA LEU A 105 -12.09 -0.81 24.40
C LEU A 105 -13.29 -1.43 25.16
N ILE A 106 -14.32 -1.89 24.43
CA ILE A 106 -15.53 -2.48 25.01
C ILE A 106 -15.31 -3.94 25.43
N ALA A 107 -14.50 -4.69 24.68
CA ALA A 107 -14.16 -6.08 24.97
C ALA A 107 -13.20 -6.14 26.16
N LYS A 108 -13.74 -5.88 27.37
CA LYS A 108 -13.01 -6.05 28.63
C LYS A 108 -12.54 -7.51 28.75
N ASN A 109 -11.21 -7.70 28.82
CA ASN A 109 -10.53 -8.86 29.37
C ASN A 109 -10.66 -10.23 28.66
N ASN A 110 -10.96 -10.32 27.40
CA ASN A 110 -10.59 -11.52 26.70
C ASN A 110 -9.12 -11.41 26.30
N SER A 111 -8.27 -12.19 26.98
CA SER A 111 -6.89 -12.45 26.59
C SER A 111 -6.92 -13.05 25.18
N ASN A 112 -6.99 -12.19 24.15
CA ASN A 112 -6.84 -12.61 22.77
C ASN A 112 -5.37 -12.97 22.54
N THR A 113 -4.98 -14.11 23.10
CA THR A 113 -3.83 -14.85 22.61
C THR A 113 -4.25 -15.37 21.24
N ASP A 114 -3.62 -14.89 20.18
CA ASP A 114 -3.78 -15.56 18.89
C ASP A 114 -3.27 -16.99 19.08
N SER A 115 -4.15 -17.97 18.97
CA SER A 115 -3.83 -19.38 19.18
C SER A 115 -2.74 -19.90 18.22
N ARG A 116 -2.43 -19.13 17.17
CA ARG A 116 -1.40 -19.42 16.19
C ARG A 116 0.02 -19.13 16.67
N VAL A 117 0.19 -18.25 17.66
CA VAL A 117 1.51 -17.88 18.18
C VAL A 117 1.48 -17.91 19.72
N PRO A 118 1.98 -18.99 20.34
CA PRO A 118 2.05 -19.10 21.80
C PRO A 118 2.87 -17.95 22.41
N GLY A 119 2.41 -17.45 23.56
CA GLY A 119 3.12 -16.40 24.31
C GLY A 119 2.85 -14.97 23.85
N THR A 120 1.95 -14.75 22.89
CA THR A 120 1.48 -13.40 22.51
C THR A 120 0.44 -12.89 23.50
N ASN A 121 0.48 -11.61 23.84
CA ASN A 121 -0.53 -10.93 24.63
C ASN A 121 -0.60 -9.47 24.21
N VAL A 122 -1.64 -9.09 23.49
CA VAL A 122 -1.82 -7.75 22.92
C VAL A 122 -1.81 -6.65 23.98
N GLY A 123 -2.49 -6.89 25.11
CA GLY A 123 -2.54 -5.89 26.20
C GLY A 123 -1.19 -5.66 26.87
N LYS A 124 -0.46 -6.74 27.18
CA LYS A 124 0.91 -6.63 27.75
C LYS A 124 1.89 -6.02 26.74
N GLN A 125 1.76 -6.38 25.45
CA GLN A 125 2.61 -5.83 24.39
C GLN A 125 2.37 -4.33 24.21
N LEU A 126 1.09 -3.89 24.28
CA LEU A 126 0.76 -2.47 24.24
C LEU A 126 1.33 -1.75 25.47
N GLY A 127 1.21 -2.34 26.66
CA GLY A 127 1.84 -1.83 27.89
C GLY A 127 3.36 -1.70 27.74
N TYR A 128 4.02 -2.68 27.12
CA TYR A 128 5.46 -2.61 26.81
C TYR A 128 5.81 -1.44 25.89
N ILE A 129 5.03 -1.21 24.81
CA ILE A 129 5.25 -0.08 23.89
C ILE A 129 5.20 1.26 24.65
N PHE A 130 4.23 1.44 25.54
CA PHE A 130 4.12 2.67 26.33
C PHE A 130 5.20 2.79 27.40
N ALA A 131 5.63 1.70 28.00
CA ALA A 131 6.69 1.71 29.02
C ALA A 131 8.09 1.93 28.39
N TYR A 132 8.33 1.40 27.18
CA TYR A 132 9.63 1.42 26.52
C TYR A 132 9.52 1.93 25.06
N PRO A 133 9.03 3.16 24.82
CA PRO A 133 8.75 3.66 23.47
C PRO A 133 10.00 3.76 22.60
N VAL A 134 11.16 4.07 23.19
CA VAL A 134 12.44 4.14 22.46
C VAL A 134 12.87 2.77 21.97
N ASN A 135 12.79 1.75 22.83
CA ASN A 135 13.16 0.37 22.45
C ASN A 135 12.26 -0.14 21.32
N TYR A 136 10.95 0.12 21.41
CA TYR A 136 10.01 -0.22 20.36
C TYR A 136 10.31 0.50 19.04
N ALA A 137 10.59 1.82 19.10
CA ALA A 137 10.95 2.59 17.92
C ALA A 137 12.24 2.07 17.26
N MET A 138 13.25 1.74 18.07
CA MET A 138 14.51 1.14 17.56
C MET A 138 14.28 -0.23 16.92
N THR A 139 13.47 -1.09 17.52
CA THR A 139 13.08 -2.37 16.93
C THR A 139 12.41 -2.16 15.58
N MET A 140 11.42 -1.25 15.49
CA MET A 140 10.73 -0.93 14.25
C MET A 140 11.69 -0.41 13.17
N ILE A 141 12.56 0.53 13.49
CA ILE A 141 13.54 1.11 12.57
C ILE A 141 14.51 0.04 12.07
N ASN A 142 15.02 -0.80 12.95
CA ASN A 142 15.97 -1.85 12.59
C ASN A 142 15.35 -2.90 11.66
N GLU A 143 14.14 -3.36 11.95
CA GLU A 143 13.44 -4.33 11.10
C GLU A 143 13.03 -3.69 9.76
N PHE A 144 12.57 -2.45 9.76
CA PHE A 144 12.26 -1.72 8.53
C PHE A 144 13.51 -1.58 7.64
N ARG A 145 14.67 -1.18 8.19
CA ARG A 145 15.92 -1.07 7.42
C ARG A 145 16.35 -2.39 6.78
N LYS A 146 16.23 -3.51 7.52
CA LYS A 146 16.59 -4.85 7.00
C LYS A 146 15.71 -5.28 5.84
N THR A 147 14.43 -4.91 5.86
CA THR A 147 13.41 -5.44 4.94
C THR A 147 12.98 -4.45 3.88
N PHE A 148 13.42 -3.18 3.95
CA PHE A 148 12.98 -2.11 3.05
C PHE A 148 13.08 -2.48 1.58
N MET A 149 14.24 -2.94 1.11
CA MET A 149 14.43 -3.29 -0.29
C MET A 149 13.58 -4.48 -0.72
N ASP A 150 13.42 -5.47 0.17
CA ASP A 150 12.63 -6.67 -0.12
C ASP A 150 11.12 -6.39 -0.18
N TYR A 151 10.62 -5.48 0.64
CA TYR A 151 9.18 -5.11 0.66
C TYR A 151 8.83 -3.99 -0.31
N THR A 152 9.80 -3.30 -0.89
CA THR A 152 9.54 -2.26 -1.90
C THR A 152 9.83 -2.74 -3.32
N PHE A 153 10.89 -3.48 -3.55
CA PHE A 153 11.34 -3.92 -4.88
C PHE A 153 11.60 -5.42 -4.98
N GLY A 154 11.64 -6.13 -3.85
CA GLY A 154 12.18 -7.48 -3.80
C GLY A 154 11.15 -8.60 -3.99
N LYS A 155 11.59 -9.79 -3.58
CA LYS A 155 10.81 -11.03 -3.70
C LYS A 155 9.53 -11.02 -2.88
N SER A 156 9.53 -10.37 -1.72
CA SER A 156 8.40 -10.40 -0.79
C SER A 156 7.17 -9.72 -1.34
N ILE A 157 7.32 -8.66 -2.16
CA ILE A 157 6.18 -7.95 -2.75
C ILE A 157 5.76 -8.49 -4.12
N TYR A 158 6.71 -9.00 -4.93
CA TYR A 158 6.43 -9.38 -6.31
C TYR A 158 6.69 -10.84 -6.64
N GLY A 159 7.50 -11.52 -5.86
CA GLY A 159 8.02 -12.84 -6.17
C GLY A 159 7.39 -13.99 -5.40
N LEU A 160 6.74 -13.75 -4.26
CA LEU A 160 6.19 -14.81 -3.44
C LEU A 160 4.80 -15.25 -3.92
N LEU A 161 4.62 -16.57 -4.03
CA LEU A 161 3.38 -17.24 -4.42
C LEU A 161 2.82 -18.09 -3.24
N GLY A 162 2.91 -17.58 -2.01
CA GLY A 162 2.53 -18.30 -0.82
C GLY A 162 3.38 -19.57 -0.61
N HIS A 163 2.73 -20.71 -0.44
CA HIS A 163 3.40 -22.01 -0.27
C HIS A 163 4.10 -22.53 -1.53
N LEU A 164 3.82 -21.96 -2.70
CA LEU A 164 4.38 -22.37 -4.00
C LEU A 164 5.80 -21.80 -4.24
N LYS A 165 6.45 -21.32 -3.18
CA LYS A 165 7.79 -20.71 -3.23
C LYS A 165 7.79 -19.37 -3.99
N GLN A 166 8.97 -18.93 -4.42
CA GLN A 166 9.16 -17.66 -5.12
C GLN A 166 9.45 -17.86 -6.60
N THR A 167 9.08 -16.87 -7.43
CA THR A 167 9.51 -16.83 -8.84
C THR A 167 11.01 -16.69 -8.95
N PRO A 168 11.69 -17.31 -9.92
CA PRO A 168 13.12 -17.08 -10.19
C PRO A 168 13.37 -15.72 -10.87
N PHE A 169 12.34 -15.05 -11.40
CA PHE A 169 12.44 -13.83 -12.21
C PHE A 169 12.45 -12.52 -11.40
N VAL A 170 12.72 -12.56 -10.08
CA VAL A 170 12.73 -11.34 -9.24
C VAL A 170 13.65 -10.24 -9.79
N PRO A 171 14.90 -10.52 -10.23
CA PRO A 171 15.75 -9.47 -10.79
C PRO A 171 15.17 -8.80 -12.05
N LEU A 172 14.53 -9.59 -12.92
CA LEU A 172 13.88 -9.06 -14.12
C LEU A 172 12.65 -8.22 -13.78
N ILE A 173 11.89 -8.62 -12.75
CA ILE A 173 10.76 -7.84 -12.23
C ILE A 173 11.25 -6.50 -11.71
N VAL A 174 12.30 -6.48 -10.91
CA VAL A 174 12.90 -5.24 -10.38
C VAL A 174 13.37 -4.33 -11.51
N ALA A 175 14.08 -4.88 -12.49
CA ALA A 175 14.54 -4.13 -13.65
C ALA A 175 13.37 -3.52 -14.44
N LEU A 176 12.28 -4.28 -14.66
CA LEU A 176 11.09 -3.78 -15.34
C LEU A 176 10.39 -2.66 -14.56
N ILE A 177 10.28 -2.79 -13.24
CA ILE A 177 9.69 -1.75 -12.39
C ILE A 177 10.53 -0.48 -12.44
N CYS A 178 11.84 -0.58 -12.26
CA CYS A 178 12.75 0.56 -12.36
C CYS A 178 12.69 1.21 -13.75
N PHE A 179 12.63 0.40 -14.81
CA PHE A 179 12.46 0.88 -16.16
C PHE A 179 11.17 1.71 -16.30
N VAL A 180 10.04 1.19 -15.83
CA VAL A 180 8.74 1.90 -15.88
C VAL A 180 8.79 3.18 -15.05
N ILE A 181 9.28 3.14 -13.80
CA ILE A 181 9.37 4.33 -12.93
C ILE A 181 10.16 5.46 -13.61
N ILE A 182 11.22 5.12 -14.33
CA ILE A 182 12.10 6.11 -14.97
C ILE A 182 11.52 6.60 -16.31
N THR A 183 10.90 5.71 -17.08
CA THR A 183 10.59 5.96 -18.51
C THR A 183 9.12 6.15 -18.83
N ASP A 184 8.18 5.93 -17.88
CA ASP A 184 6.75 6.14 -18.12
C ASP A 184 6.39 7.64 -18.14
N LYS A 185 6.88 8.34 -19.17
CA LYS A 185 6.78 9.81 -19.32
C LYS A 185 6.68 10.21 -20.77
N TYR A 186 5.46 10.49 -21.18
CA TYR A 186 5.14 10.84 -22.57
C TYR A 186 4.95 12.34 -22.84
N GLY A 187 5.20 13.21 -21.85
CA GLY A 187 5.04 14.65 -21.97
C GLY A 187 3.57 15.10 -21.99
N GLY A 188 3.23 16.00 -21.07
CA GLY A 188 1.94 16.71 -21.05
C GLY A 188 0.84 16.11 -20.16
N LYS A 189 0.94 14.84 -19.75
CA LYS A 189 0.02 14.22 -18.79
C LYS A 189 0.74 13.45 -17.68
N ASP A 190 2.04 13.69 -17.53
CA ASP A 190 2.86 12.98 -16.58
C ASP A 190 2.48 13.39 -15.14
N VAL A 191 2.31 12.40 -14.26
CA VAL A 191 2.09 12.65 -12.85
C VAL A 191 3.41 13.10 -12.22
N VAL A 192 3.52 14.38 -11.92
CA VAL A 192 4.67 14.95 -11.20
C VAL A 192 4.13 15.67 -9.97
N PHE A 193 4.45 15.14 -8.80
CA PHE A 193 4.06 15.75 -7.54
C PHE A 193 4.98 16.91 -7.16
N ASP A 194 4.39 17.98 -6.63
CA ASP A 194 5.15 19.06 -6.02
C ASP A 194 5.73 18.60 -4.65
N ILE A 195 6.61 19.41 -4.07
CA ILE A 195 7.28 19.05 -2.81
C ILE A 195 6.29 18.87 -1.64
N ARG A 196 5.21 19.65 -1.59
CA ARG A 196 4.19 19.56 -0.53
C ARG A 196 3.39 18.27 -0.66
N GLN A 197 3.03 17.90 -1.89
CA GLN A 197 2.35 16.65 -2.20
C GLN A 197 3.26 15.46 -1.85
N LYS A 198 4.55 15.51 -2.21
CA LYS A 198 5.52 14.46 -1.86
C LYS A 198 5.67 14.30 -0.33
N ILE A 199 5.79 15.39 0.41
CA ILE A 199 5.84 15.34 1.87
C ILE A 199 4.56 14.74 2.44
N GLY A 200 3.38 15.19 2.00
CA GLY A 200 2.11 14.67 2.47
C GLY A 200 1.93 13.18 2.17
N ILE A 201 2.27 12.73 0.95
CA ILE A 201 2.27 11.31 0.58
C ILE A 201 3.25 10.52 1.46
N SER A 202 4.47 11.04 1.68
CA SER A 202 5.46 10.38 2.55
C SER A 202 4.93 10.18 3.97
N VAL A 203 4.28 11.20 4.54
CA VAL A 203 3.67 11.09 5.87
C VAL A 203 2.61 9.99 5.91
N VAL A 204 1.72 9.95 4.93
CA VAL A 204 0.69 8.91 4.82
C VAL A 204 1.33 7.52 4.69
N LEU A 205 2.35 7.36 3.85
CA LEU A 205 3.06 6.08 3.68
C LEU A 205 3.73 5.63 4.97
N VAL A 206 4.41 6.54 5.69
CA VAL A 206 5.02 6.23 6.99
C VAL A 206 3.97 5.80 8.00
N MET A 207 2.82 6.49 8.07
CA MET A 207 1.71 6.10 8.96
C MET A 207 1.21 4.68 8.65
N ILE A 208 0.99 4.34 7.37
CA ILE A 208 0.51 3.01 6.98
C ILE A 208 1.52 1.93 7.35
N VAL A 209 2.79 2.14 6.99
CA VAL A 209 3.86 1.19 7.31
C VAL A 209 3.96 1.00 8.82
N SER A 210 3.98 2.08 9.60
CA SER A 210 4.00 2.01 11.06
C SER A 210 2.80 1.23 11.62
N LEU A 211 1.60 1.45 11.10
CA LEU A 211 0.40 0.72 11.53
C LEU A 211 0.47 -0.77 11.18
N ILE A 212 0.96 -1.14 9.98
CA ILE A 212 1.16 -2.54 9.59
C ILE A 212 2.12 -3.24 10.58
N TRP A 213 3.27 -2.62 10.83
CA TRP A 213 4.29 -3.18 11.71
C TRP A 213 3.82 -3.26 13.16
N THR A 214 3.14 -2.22 13.66
CA THR A 214 2.57 -2.19 15.01
C THR A 214 1.50 -3.28 15.18
N ALA A 215 0.58 -3.40 14.22
CA ALA A 215 -0.48 -4.41 14.28
C ALA A 215 0.10 -5.83 14.37
N LEU A 216 1.15 -6.12 13.61
CA LEU A 216 1.81 -7.43 13.63
C LEU A 216 2.69 -7.62 14.85
N TYR A 217 3.34 -6.57 15.35
CA TYR A 217 4.06 -6.61 16.62
C TYR A 217 3.15 -6.96 17.79
N LEU A 218 1.94 -6.40 17.79
CA LEU A 218 0.94 -6.69 18.83
C LEU A 218 0.39 -8.12 18.75
N SER A 219 0.21 -8.66 17.52
CA SER A 219 -0.55 -9.90 17.30
C SER A 219 0.33 -11.16 17.14
N PHE A 220 1.57 -11.02 16.66
CA PHE A 220 2.42 -12.13 16.26
C PHE A 220 3.76 -12.22 17.00
N ASN A 221 4.02 -11.35 17.97
CA ASN A 221 5.30 -11.32 18.65
C ASN A 221 5.11 -11.49 20.16
N THR A 222 6.06 -12.13 20.82
CA THR A 222 6.12 -12.21 22.29
C THR A 222 6.35 -10.83 22.87
N VAL A 223 5.90 -10.61 24.10
CA VAL A 223 6.00 -9.31 24.77
C VAL A 223 7.46 -8.87 24.88
N GLY A 224 7.75 -7.66 24.38
CA GLY A 224 9.10 -7.08 24.41
C GLY A 224 10.08 -7.67 23.40
N SER A 225 9.61 -8.39 22.37
CA SER A 225 10.47 -8.93 21.30
C SER A 225 11.33 -7.84 20.64
N ASP A 226 12.58 -8.15 20.36
CA ASP A 226 13.53 -7.34 19.60
C ASP A 226 13.37 -7.43 18.07
N LYS A 227 12.39 -8.25 17.61
CA LYS A 227 12.07 -8.49 16.19
C LYS A 227 10.58 -8.36 15.96
N ILE A 228 10.22 -8.01 14.72
CA ILE A 228 8.83 -7.96 14.28
C ILE A 228 8.64 -9.00 13.18
N VAL A 229 7.93 -10.08 13.49
CA VAL A 229 7.63 -11.16 12.55
C VAL A 229 6.19 -11.03 12.02
N GLY A 230 5.92 -11.72 10.92
CA GLY A 230 4.58 -11.78 10.31
C GLY A 230 4.32 -10.70 9.25
N VAL A 231 5.21 -9.72 9.08
CA VAL A 231 5.08 -8.73 7.99
C VAL A 231 5.30 -9.42 6.64
N GLN A 232 4.43 -9.13 5.68
CA GLN A 232 4.48 -9.72 4.35
C GLN A 232 4.42 -8.61 3.29
N GLY A 233 5.18 -8.76 2.21
CA GLY A 233 5.23 -7.77 1.13
C GLY A 233 3.88 -7.48 0.48
N ARG A 234 2.95 -8.44 0.49
CA ARG A 234 1.57 -8.25 -0.01
C ARG A 234 0.82 -7.10 0.68
N TYR A 235 1.16 -6.76 1.91
CA TYR A 235 0.54 -5.63 2.62
C TYR A 235 0.93 -4.27 2.03
N TYR A 236 1.99 -4.22 1.22
CA TYR A 236 2.45 -3.01 0.56
C TYR A 236 1.78 -2.78 -0.81
N ILE A 237 1.22 -3.83 -1.43
CA ILE A 237 0.64 -3.75 -2.78
C ILE A 237 -0.41 -2.64 -2.93
N PRO A 238 -1.35 -2.41 -1.99
CA PRO A 238 -2.38 -1.39 -2.16
C PRO A 238 -1.86 0.04 -2.28
N PHE A 239 -0.67 0.33 -1.76
CA PHE A 239 -0.13 1.70 -1.73
C PHE A 239 1.26 1.87 -2.36
N ILE A 240 1.92 0.78 -2.77
CA ILE A 240 3.29 0.85 -3.29
C ILE A 240 3.42 1.73 -4.55
N LEU A 241 2.35 1.83 -5.35
CA LEU A 241 2.32 2.72 -6.51
C LEU A 241 2.55 4.18 -6.11
N LEU A 242 1.99 4.64 -4.98
CA LEU A 242 2.23 5.99 -4.46
C LEU A 242 3.71 6.22 -4.18
N PHE A 243 4.39 5.23 -3.60
CA PHE A 243 5.83 5.29 -3.35
C PHE A 243 6.61 5.43 -4.65
N TYR A 244 6.29 4.64 -5.69
CA TYR A 244 6.98 4.73 -6.98
C TYR A 244 6.74 6.07 -7.70
N LEU A 245 5.53 6.58 -7.65
CA LEU A 245 5.19 7.88 -8.26
C LEU A 245 5.95 9.06 -7.61
N MET A 246 6.43 8.93 -6.38
CA MET A 246 7.26 9.96 -5.74
C MET A 246 8.61 10.15 -6.43
N PHE A 247 9.13 9.12 -7.12
CA PHE A 247 10.35 9.21 -7.93
C PHE A 247 10.11 9.83 -9.31
N GLY A 248 8.87 10.14 -9.62
CA GLY A 248 8.47 10.84 -10.83
C GLY A 248 9.25 12.16 -10.99
N THR A 249 9.92 12.34 -12.15
CA THR A 249 10.64 13.56 -12.50
C THR A 249 10.25 14.00 -13.91
N GLY A 250 9.94 15.26 -14.13
CA GLY A 250 9.69 15.82 -15.48
C GLY A 250 10.96 15.99 -16.34
N LYS A 251 12.15 15.62 -15.81
CA LYS A 251 13.43 15.82 -16.52
C LYS A 251 13.69 14.76 -17.59
N ILE A 252 13.19 13.54 -17.40
CA ILE A 252 13.38 12.42 -18.33
C ILE A 252 12.14 12.33 -19.21
N LYS A 253 12.30 12.42 -20.52
CA LYS A 253 11.21 12.24 -21.49
C LYS A 253 11.43 10.95 -22.26
N ASN A 254 10.41 10.13 -22.33
CA ASN A 254 10.42 8.93 -23.14
C ASN A 254 10.16 9.29 -24.61
N THR A 255 11.08 8.90 -25.49
CA THR A 255 10.98 9.10 -26.94
C THR A 255 10.46 7.88 -27.68
N ILE A 256 10.31 6.73 -26.99
CA ILE A 256 9.79 5.50 -27.58
C ILE A 256 8.29 5.70 -27.87
N LYS A 257 7.85 5.27 -29.06
CA LYS A 257 6.42 5.32 -29.43
C LYS A 257 5.57 4.59 -28.37
N PRO A 258 4.45 5.16 -27.90
CA PRO A 258 3.63 4.58 -26.83
C PRO A 258 3.23 3.12 -27.09
N ARG A 259 2.91 2.79 -28.35
CA ARG A 259 2.57 1.40 -28.73
C ARG A 259 3.72 0.43 -28.52
N THR A 260 4.93 0.81 -28.92
CA THR A 260 6.13 -0.03 -28.76
C THR A 260 6.50 -0.17 -27.29
N TYR A 261 6.42 0.92 -26.52
CA TYR A 261 6.67 0.92 -25.08
C TYR A 261 5.72 -0.02 -24.34
N ASN A 262 4.42 0.12 -24.58
CA ASN A 262 3.42 -0.77 -23.97
C ASN A 262 3.61 -2.24 -24.39
N LEU A 263 3.97 -2.49 -25.65
CA LEU A 263 4.27 -3.83 -26.12
C LEU A 263 5.44 -4.46 -25.34
N ILE A 264 6.53 -3.70 -25.14
CA ILE A 264 7.69 -4.18 -24.35
C ILE A 264 7.24 -4.55 -22.94
N ILE A 265 6.48 -3.68 -22.25
CA ILE A 265 6.03 -3.93 -20.87
C ILE A 265 5.11 -5.15 -20.80
N TYR A 266 4.11 -5.24 -21.70
CA TYR A 266 3.16 -6.35 -21.69
C TYR A 266 3.83 -7.67 -22.03
N THR A 267 4.68 -7.70 -23.06
CA THR A 267 5.40 -8.93 -23.46
C THR A 267 6.32 -9.40 -22.34
N THR A 268 7.13 -8.50 -21.76
CA THR A 268 8.03 -8.85 -20.66
C THR A 268 7.24 -9.34 -19.44
N SER A 269 6.14 -8.66 -19.09
CA SER A 269 5.28 -9.08 -17.97
C SER A 269 4.63 -10.43 -18.20
N ALA A 270 4.18 -10.71 -19.45
CA ALA A 270 3.60 -12.00 -19.83
C ALA A 270 4.65 -13.12 -19.77
N LEU A 271 5.85 -12.89 -20.28
CA LEU A 271 6.95 -13.87 -20.22
C LEU A 271 7.34 -14.22 -18.78
N ILE A 272 7.44 -13.20 -17.90
CA ILE A 272 7.70 -13.42 -16.47
C ILE A 272 6.59 -14.28 -15.85
N LEU A 273 5.31 -13.99 -16.16
CA LEU A 273 4.18 -14.73 -15.60
C LEU A 273 4.15 -16.17 -16.11
N LEU A 274 4.23 -16.35 -17.43
CA LEU A 274 4.22 -17.68 -18.06
C LEU A 274 5.40 -18.53 -17.62
N GLY A 275 6.61 -17.96 -17.58
CA GLY A 275 7.79 -18.65 -17.08
C GLY A 275 7.66 -19.02 -15.59
N THR A 276 7.04 -18.16 -14.77
CA THR A 276 6.77 -18.48 -13.37
C THR A 276 5.77 -19.62 -13.24
N ILE A 277 4.68 -19.61 -14.03
CA ILE A 277 3.69 -20.69 -14.07
C ILE A 277 4.36 -21.99 -14.49
N TYR A 278 5.13 -21.97 -15.58
CA TYR A 278 5.81 -23.15 -16.06
C TYR A 278 6.71 -23.77 -14.97
N ILE A 279 7.65 -22.99 -14.41
CA ILE A 279 8.66 -23.48 -13.44
C ILE A 279 8.02 -23.88 -12.10
N ARG A 280 6.93 -23.25 -11.68
CA ARG A 280 6.36 -23.47 -10.34
C ARG A 280 5.16 -24.41 -10.31
N PHE A 281 4.44 -24.52 -11.41
CA PHE A 281 3.20 -25.32 -11.49
C PHE A 281 3.29 -26.48 -12.46
N LEU A 282 4.04 -26.39 -13.57
CA LEU A 282 4.07 -27.44 -14.58
C LEU A 282 5.30 -28.33 -14.45
N GLU A 283 6.50 -27.75 -14.40
CA GLU A 283 7.75 -28.51 -14.33
C GLU A 283 7.79 -29.56 -13.19
N PRO A 284 7.31 -29.29 -11.95
CA PRO A 284 7.30 -30.27 -10.88
C PRO A 284 6.41 -31.48 -11.12
N PHE A 285 5.50 -31.44 -12.10
CA PHE A 285 4.62 -32.55 -12.48
C PHE A 285 5.06 -33.24 -13.78
N CYS A 286 6.07 -32.71 -14.46
CA CYS A 286 6.62 -33.28 -15.68
C CYS A 286 7.89 -34.12 -15.43
N MET A 287 8.41 -34.10 -14.21
CA MET A 287 9.49 -34.98 -13.73
C MET A 287 8.92 -36.12 -12.89
#